data_9dc89bd68e47ae4cfb4abbb1b9767a54
#
_entry.id   9dc89bd68e47ae4cfb4abbb1b9767a54
#
_cell.length_a   1.000
_cell.length_b   1.000
_cell.length_c   1.000
_cell.angle_alpha   90.00
_cell.angle_beta   90.00
_cell.angle_gamma   90.00
#
_symmetry.space_group_name_H-M   'P 1'
#
loop_
_entity.id
_entity.type
_entity.pdbx_description
1 polymer ?
#
loop_
_entity_poly.entity_id
_entity_poly.type
_entity_poly.pdbx_seq_one_letter_code
_entity_poly.pdbx_strand_id
1 'polypeptide(L)'
;MSLDERRAKSTAWALTFADVVTLLLTFFVLLLVMLSDAEKRLSTLIEKLLDETYEEMTVGLSYENIAVDRETKGIKITITGNLFKSTSAEIDPQYYDVVHQIGQLIADSDLMNINSREEHKSLLKIIDQNNATLNVEVRCEGHTDDAKLPPNAEYPSNWELSAARSLNLVRLMNKHAGMPEKYFSALGYGEFRPVVDAVSYTHLTLPTKA
;
A
#
# COMPACT_ATOMS: atom_id res chain seq x y z
N MET A 1 34.78 -44.99 -48.13
CA MET A 1 34.32 -44.09 -47.08
C MET A 1 34.79 -44.66 -45.75
N SER A 2 35.73 -44.04 -45.11
CA SER A 2 36.33 -44.52 -43.86
C SER A 2 35.32 -44.43 -42.69
N LEU A 3 35.56 -45.22 -41.64
CA LEU A 3 34.74 -45.19 -40.44
C LEU A 3 34.72 -43.79 -39.79
N ASP A 4 35.83 -43.02 -39.91
CA ASP A 4 35.96 -41.68 -39.40
C ASP A 4 35.12 -40.65 -40.19
N GLU A 5 34.99 -40.78 -41.49
CA GLU A 5 34.10 -39.93 -42.31
C GLU A 5 32.62 -40.21 -41.99
N ARG A 6 32.22 -41.41 -41.65
CA ARG A 6 30.88 -41.74 -41.21
C ARG A 6 30.58 -41.16 -39.84
N ARG A 7 31.54 -41.22 -38.93
CA ARG A 7 31.36 -40.59 -37.55
C ARG A 7 31.30 -39.07 -37.67
N ALA A 8 32.17 -38.42 -38.49
CA ALA A 8 32.15 -36.99 -38.69
C ALA A 8 30.80 -36.49 -39.26
N LYS A 9 30.22 -37.21 -40.24
CA LYS A 9 28.92 -36.90 -40.78
C LYS A 9 27.78 -37.13 -39.79
N SER A 10 27.91 -38.14 -38.94
CA SER A 10 26.87 -38.47 -37.94
C SER A 10 26.84 -37.45 -36.77
N THR A 11 27.93 -36.73 -36.50
CA THR A 11 27.99 -35.71 -35.43
C THR A 11 27.82 -34.28 -35.94
N ALA A 12 27.91 -34.05 -37.25
CA ALA A 12 27.81 -32.71 -37.82
C ALA A 12 26.48 -32.01 -37.51
N TRP A 13 25.37 -32.76 -37.48
CA TRP A 13 24.07 -32.23 -37.14
C TRP A 13 24.00 -31.78 -35.66
N ALA A 14 24.75 -32.43 -34.75
CA ALA A 14 24.75 -32.09 -33.33
C ALA A 14 25.39 -30.71 -33.06
N LEU A 15 26.40 -30.32 -33.88
CA LEU A 15 27.01 -28.99 -33.79
C LEU A 15 26.01 -27.90 -34.23
N THR A 16 25.31 -28.10 -35.33
CA THR A 16 24.29 -27.13 -35.78
C THR A 16 23.10 -27.05 -34.83
N PHE A 17 22.69 -28.19 -34.29
CA PHE A 17 21.65 -28.24 -33.27
C PHE A 17 22.08 -27.49 -31.98
N ALA A 18 23.32 -27.74 -31.49
CA ALA A 18 23.84 -27.06 -30.33
C ALA A 18 23.93 -25.52 -30.55
N ASP A 19 24.34 -25.08 -31.72
CA ASP A 19 24.39 -23.66 -32.08
C ASP A 19 22.99 -23.02 -32.05
N VAL A 20 21.98 -23.65 -32.69
CA VAL A 20 20.60 -23.16 -32.64
C VAL A 20 20.06 -23.10 -31.22
N VAL A 21 20.33 -24.13 -30.40
CA VAL A 21 19.85 -24.14 -28.99
C VAL A 21 20.52 -23.05 -28.17
N THR A 22 21.84 -22.82 -28.37
CA THR A 22 22.54 -21.74 -27.66
C THR A 22 22.07 -20.36 -28.10
N LEU A 23 21.81 -20.14 -29.38
CA LEU A 23 21.24 -18.91 -29.88
C LEU A 23 19.82 -18.67 -29.31
N LEU A 24 19.01 -19.72 -29.26
CA LEU A 24 17.68 -19.65 -28.67
C LEU A 24 17.76 -19.31 -27.17
N LEU A 25 18.65 -19.96 -26.44
CA LEU A 25 18.89 -19.69 -25.02
C LEU A 25 19.32 -18.25 -24.78
N THR A 26 20.30 -17.75 -25.52
CA THR A 26 20.76 -16.36 -25.39
C THR A 26 19.65 -15.38 -25.73
N PHE A 27 18.83 -15.66 -26.73
CA PHE A 27 17.67 -14.83 -27.06
C PHE A 27 16.68 -14.78 -25.89
N PHE A 28 16.33 -15.90 -25.27
CA PHE A 28 15.43 -15.92 -24.11
C PHE A 28 16.00 -15.20 -22.89
N VAL A 29 17.30 -15.35 -22.63
CA VAL A 29 17.98 -14.63 -21.55
C VAL A 29 17.92 -13.11 -21.77
N LEU A 30 18.20 -12.65 -22.99
CA LEU A 30 18.09 -11.22 -23.31
C LEU A 30 16.66 -10.71 -23.19
N LEU A 31 15.67 -11.49 -23.61
CA LEU A 31 14.26 -11.14 -23.47
C LEU A 31 13.85 -11.02 -22.00
N LEU A 32 14.31 -11.95 -21.16
CA LEU A 32 14.05 -11.94 -19.72
C LEU A 32 14.69 -10.72 -19.05
N VAL A 33 15.90 -10.35 -19.43
CA VAL A 33 16.58 -9.14 -18.91
C VAL A 33 15.80 -7.88 -19.30
N MET A 34 15.37 -7.76 -20.58
CA MET A 34 14.58 -6.60 -21.01
C MET A 34 13.25 -6.45 -20.26
N LEU A 35 12.54 -7.55 -20.00
CA LEU A 35 11.31 -7.53 -19.20
C LEU A 35 11.58 -7.10 -17.77
N SER A 36 12.62 -7.65 -17.13
CA SER A 36 13.00 -7.30 -15.76
C SER A 36 13.36 -5.81 -15.61
N ASP A 37 14.01 -5.21 -16.59
CA ASP A 37 14.39 -3.80 -16.54
C ASP A 37 13.19 -2.86 -16.66
N ALA A 38 12.17 -3.24 -17.43
CA ALA A 38 10.93 -2.47 -17.54
C ALA A 38 10.15 -2.44 -16.21
N GLU A 39 10.03 -3.59 -15.55
CA GLU A 39 9.37 -3.70 -14.24
C GLU A 39 10.11 -2.90 -13.16
N LYS A 40 11.45 -2.96 -13.13
CA LYS A 40 12.26 -2.21 -12.18
C LYS A 40 12.09 -0.70 -12.33
N ARG A 41 12.06 -0.20 -13.55
CA ARG A 41 11.86 1.25 -13.82
C ARG A 41 10.50 1.71 -13.31
N LEU A 42 9.45 0.92 -13.54
CA LEU A 42 8.11 1.25 -13.04
C LEU A 42 8.08 1.28 -11.51
N SER A 43 8.63 0.25 -10.86
CA SER A 43 8.72 0.19 -9.39
C SER A 43 9.47 1.39 -8.82
N THR A 44 10.62 1.74 -9.38
CA THR A 44 11.43 2.88 -8.91
C THR A 44 10.67 4.22 -9.03
N LEU A 45 9.90 4.41 -10.10
CA LEU A 45 9.11 5.64 -10.28
C LEU A 45 7.94 5.69 -9.29
N ILE A 46 7.29 4.56 -9.01
CA ILE A 46 6.23 4.49 -8.00
C ILE A 46 6.79 4.72 -6.60
N GLU A 47 7.93 4.12 -6.27
CA GLU A 47 8.62 4.35 -4.99
C GLU A 47 8.94 5.83 -4.78
N LYS A 48 9.50 6.47 -5.80
CA LYS A 48 9.80 7.91 -5.74
C LYS A 48 8.55 8.75 -5.49
N LEU A 49 7.45 8.47 -6.21
CA LEU A 49 6.18 9.16 -6.01
C LEU A 49 5.62 8.98 -4.59
N LEU A 50 5.74 7.77 -4.05
CA LEU A 50 5.31 7.48 -2.68
C LEU A 50 6.22 8.17 -1.64
N ASP A 51 7.51 8.28 -1.89
CA ASP A 51 8.45 8.96 -0.98
C ASP A 51 8.18 10.48 -0.96
N GLU A 52 7.96 11.09 -2.13
CA GLU A 52 7.57 12.50 -2.24
C GLU A 52 6.24 12.77 -1.51
N THR A 53 5.24 11.93 -1.72
CA THR A 53 3.95 12.04 -1.01
C THR A 53 4.10 11.82 0.51
N TYR A 54 4.96 10.91 0.94
CA TYR A 54 5.26 10.68 2.35
C TYR A 54 5.86 11.92 3.02
N GLU A 55 6.82 12.57 2.36
CA GLU A 55 7.42 13.81 2.86
C GLU A 55 6.37 14.92 2.99
N GLU A 56 5.53 15.12 1.98
CA GLU A 56 4.42 16.08 2.02
C GLU A 56 3.48 15.81 3.21
N MET A 57 3.06 14.56 3.40
CA MET A 57 2.18 14.16 4.49
C MET A 57 2.83 14.39 5.86
N THR A 58 4.11 14.03 6.00
CA THR A 58 4.84 14.18 7.26
C THR A 58 4.98 15.64 7.67
N VAL A 59 5.24 16.52 6.70
CA VAL A 59 5.34 17.96 6.95
C VAL A 59 3.96 18.56 7.26
N GLY A 60 2.94 18.15 6.50
CA GLY A 60 1.58 18.68 6.64
C GLY A 60 0.83 18.19 7.88
N LEU A 61 1.20 17.04 8.44
CA LEU A 61 0.52 16.39 9.57
C LEU A 61 1.39 16.34 10.85
N SER A 62 2.00 17.46 11.19
CA SER A 62 2.87 17.55 12.39
C SER A 62 2.04 17.70 13.67
N TYR A 63 1.24 16.69 14.04
CA TYR A 63 0.45 16.62 15.25
C TYR A 63 1.00 15.52 16.18
N GLU A 64 0.96 15.73 17.49
CA GLU A 64 1.48 14.81 18.49
C GLU A 64 0.78 13.43 18.47
N ASN A 65 -0.50 13.40 18.08
CA ASN A 65 -1.33 12.21 18.04
C ASN A 65 -1.48 11.59 16.64
N ILE A 66 -0.71 12.07 15.66
CA ILE A 66 -0.71 11.55 14.29
C ILE A 66 0.69 11.03 13.96
N ALA A 67 0.77 9.78 13.56
CA ALA A 67 1.97 9.20 13.00
C ALA A 67 1.78 8.94 11.50
N VAL A 68 2.78 9.28 10.71
CA VAL A 68 2.83 8.99 9.28
C VAL A 68 3.97 8.02 9.03
N ASP A 69 3.67 6.86 8.49
CA ASP A 69 4.62 5.79 8.23
C ASP A 69 4.65 5.45 6.74
N ARG A 70 5.85 5.26 6.21
CA ARG A 70 6.07 4.81 4.84
C ARG A 70 6.07 3.29 4.80
N GLU A 71 5.06 2.70 4.18
CA GLU A 71 4.96 1.26 3.96
C GLU A 71 5.39 0.87 2.54
N THR A 72 5.63 -0.40 2.29
CA THR A 72 6.12 -0.91 0.98
C THR A 72 5.23 -0.51 -0.20
N LYS A 73 3.92 -0.42 -0.01
CA LYS A 73 2.96 -0.15 -1.09
C LYS A 73 2.10 1.09 -0.86
N GLY A 74 2.45 1.93 0.11
CA GLY A 74 1.64 3.09 0.41
C GLY A 74 2.15 3.89 1.59
N ILE A 75 1.31 4.76 2.09
CA ILE A 75 1.56 5.60 3.24
C ILE A 75 0.46 5.31 4.26
N LYS A 76 0.86 5.05 5.48
CA LYS A 76 -0.04 4.81 6.59
C LYS A 76 -0.09 6.04 7.48
N ILE A 77 -1.29 6.57 7.70
CA ILE A 77 -1.56 7.66 8.64
C ILE A 77 -2.28 7.04 9.84
N THR A 78 -1.67 7.09 11.00
CA THR A 78 -2.23 6.55 12.23
C THR A 78 -2.66 7.71 13.14
N ILE A 79 -3.93 7.75 13.48
CA ILE A 79 -4.49 8.71 14.43
C ILE A 79 -4.70 7.97 15.74
N THR A 80 -3.96 8.37 16.79
CA THR A 80 -4.06 7.81 18.13
C THR A 80 -4.90 8.71 19.04
N GLY A 81 -5.48 8.11 20.09
CA GLY A 81 -6.29 8.85 21.07
C GLY A 81 -7.79 8.76 20.83
N ASN A 82 -8.54 9.73 21.36
CA ASN A 82 -10.00 9.70 21.45
C ASN A 82 -10.68 10.33 20.21
N LEU A 83 -10.28 9.92 19.00
CA LEU A 83 -10.91 10.38 17.76
C LEU A 83 -12.43 10.16 17.77
N PHE A 84 -12.87 9.06 18.36
CA PHE A 84 -14.28 8.70 18.51
C PHE A 84 -14.72 8.82 19.95
N LYS A 85 -16.00 9.16 20.14
CA LYS A 85 -16.62 9.08 21.46
C LYS A 85 -16.59 7.64 21.96
N SER A 86 -16.49 7.47 23.28
CA SER A 86 -16.46 6.13 23.90
C SER A 86 -17.68 5.32 23.49
N THR A 87 -17.48 4.04 23.15
CA THR A 87 -18.51 3.08 22.71
C THR A 87 -19.37 3.52 21.52
N SER A 88 -18.97 4.58 20.81
CA SER A 88 -19.70 5.14 19.66
C SER A 88 -18.79 5.20 18.43
N ALA A 89 -19.42 5.26 17.26
CA ALA A 89 -18.76 5.54 16.00
C ALA A 89 -18.81 7.03 15.62
N GLU A 90 -19.33 7.89 16.50
CA GLU A 90 -19.36 9.32 16.28
C GLU A 90 -17.99 9.92 16.51
N ILE A 91 -17.48 10.67 15.50
CA ILE A 91 -16.21 11.38 15.59
C ILE A 91 -16.41 12.61 16.48
N ASP A 92 -15.49 12.83 17.40
CA ASP A 92 -15.52 14.01 18.26
C ASP A 92 -15.29 15.27 17.42
N PRO A 93 -16.15 16.30 17.53
CA PRO A 93 -16.06 17.51 16.73
C PRO A 93 -14.70 18.23 16.80
N GLN A 94 -13.95 18.08 17.91
CA GLN A 94 -12.61 18.66 18.03
C GLN A 94 -11.62 18.13 16.99
N TYR A 95 -11.86 16.96 16.40
CA TYR A 95 -11.01 16.33 15.38
C TYR A 95 -11.46 16.62 13.95
N TYR A 96 -12.57 17.33 13.73
CA TYR A 96 -13.07 17.61 12.39
C TYR A 96 -12.05 18.38 11.53
N ASP A 97 -11.39 19.36 12.11
CA ASP A 97 -10.36 20.15 11.41
C ASP A 97 -9.16 19.31 11.02
N VAL A 98 -8.74 18.40 11.90
CA VAL A 98 -7.64 17.47 11.65
C VAL A 98 -7.99 16.48 10.53
N VAL A 99 -9.17 15.88 10.59
CA VAL A 99 -9.64 14.94 9.54
C VAL A 99 -9.82 15.69 8.21
N HIS A 100 -10.31 16.92 8.25
CA HIS A 100 -10.42 17.76 7.06
C HIS A 100 -9.03 18.03 6.43
N GLN A 101 -8.04 18.39 7.25
CA GLN A 101 -6.68 18.63 6.79
C GLN A 101 -6.04 17.35 6.19
N ILE A 102 -6.21 16.19 6.84
CA ILE A 102 -5.77 14.91 6.30
C ILE A 102 -6.41 14.66 4.92
N GLY A 103 -7.73 14.85 4.83
CA GLY A 103 -8.46 14.68 3.58
C GLY A 103 -7.99 15.62 2.47
N GLN A 104 -7.72 16.87 2.78
CA GLN A 104 -7.19 17.85 1.81
C GLN A 104 -5.78 17.47 1.35
N LEU A 105 -4.87 17.12 2.27
CA LEU A 105 -3.52 16.69 1.91
C LEU A 105 -3.53 15.44 1.02
N ILE A 106 -4.40 14.48 1.29
CA ILE A 106 -4.56 13.30 0.43
C ILE A 106 -5.09 13.73 -0.94
N ALA A 107 -6.14 14.57 -1.00
CA ALA A 107 -6.75 15.02 -2.24
C ALA A 107 -5.77 15.82 -3.12
N ASP A 108 -4.93 16.64 -2.51
CA ASP A 108 -3.96 17.49 -3.19
C ASP A 108 -2.63 16.77 -3.51
N SER A 109 -2.41 15.58 -2.95
CA SER A 109 -1.18 14.81 -3.14
C SER A 109 -0.92 14.45 -4.60
N ASP A 110 0.36 14.30 -4.92
CA ASP A 110 0.82 13.86 -6.24
C ASP A 110 0.27 12.50 -6.64
N LEU A 111 0.11 11.62 -5.65
CA LEU A 111 -0.45 10.29 -5.84
C LEU A 111 -1.89 10.31 -6.37
N MET A 112 -2.73 11.21 -5.83
CA MET A 112 -4.13 11.35 -6.27
C MET A 112 -4.24 12.14 -7.57
N ASN A 113 -3.32 13.07 -7.82
CA ASN A 113 -3.34 13.98 -8.97
C ASN A 113 -2.36 13.59 -10.08
N ILE A 114 -1.90 12.34 -10.11
CA ILE A 114 -0.90 11.84 -11.04
C ILE A 114 -1.24 12.10 -12.51
N ASN A 115 -2.53 12.03 -12.88
CA ASN A 115 -3.00 12.27 -14.23
C ASN A 115 -2.97 13.74 -14.65
N SER A 116 -2.93 14.67 -13.68
CA SER A 116 -3.05 16.10 -13.92
C SER A 116 -1.68 16.80 -13.98
N ARG A 117 -0.63 16.16 -13.47
CA ARG A 117 0.70 16.76 -13.37
C ARG A 117 1.60 16.35 -14.53
N GLU A 118 2.21 17.37 -15.18
CA GLU A 118 3.14 17.16 -16.30
C GLU A 118 4.35 16.28 -15.93
N GLU A 119 4.81 16.37 -14.68
CA GLU A 119 5.97 15.65 -14.16
C GLU A 119 5.80 14.12 -14.20
N HIS A 120 4.56 13.66 -14.10
CA HIS A 120 4.24 12.21 -14.07
C HIS A 120 3.87 11.63 -15.43
N LYS A 121 3.91 12.42 -16.51
CA LYS A 121 3.61 11.92 -17.88
C LYS A 121 4.50 10.76 -18.32
N SER A 122 5.75 10.76 -17.89
CA SER A 122 6.69 9.66 -18.19
C SER A 122 6.24 8.36 -17.52
N LEU A 123 5.80 8.42 -16.27
CA LEU A 123 5.26 7.28 -15.52
C LEU A 123 3.97 6.77 -16.16
N LEU A 124 3.02 7.66 -16.46
CA LEU A 124 1.77 7.29 -17.13
C LEU A 124 2.00 6.61 -18.47
N LYS A 125 2.97 7.10 -19.26
CA LYS A 125 3.36 6.48 -20.53
C LYS A 125 3.92 5.05 -20.34
N ILE A 126 4.73 4.82 -19.32
CA ILE A 126 5.28 3.50 -19.01
C ILE A 126 4.16 2.56 -18.54
N ILE A 127 3.23 3.04 -17.72
CA ILE A 127 2.05 2.28 -17.27
C ILE A 127 1.22 1.83 -18.48
N ASP A 128 0.90 2.74 -19.38
CA ASP A 128 0.11 2.47 -20.59
C ASP A 128 0.84 1.48 -21.52
N GLN A 129 2.14 1.67 -21.76
CA GLN A 129 2.95 0.76 -22.57
C GLN A 129 3.01 -0.68 -22.04
N ASN A 130 2.88 -0.86 -20.73
CA ASN A 130 2.86 -2.17 -20.07
C ASN A 130 1.45 -2.75 -19.92
N ASN A 131 0.41 -2.10 -20.47
CA ASN A 131 -0.99 -2.46 -20.24
C ASN A 131 -1.34 -2.61 -18.76
N ALA A 132 -0.68 -1.83 -17.91
CA ALA A 132 -0.93 -1.78 -16.47
C ALA A 132 -1.91 -0.66 -16.14
N THR A 133 -2.52 -0.74 -14.95
CA THR A 133 -3.36 0.32 -14.41
C THR A 133 -2.85 0.68 -13.01
N LEU A 134 -2.69 1.98 -12.76
CA LEU A 134 -2.44 2.46 -11.42
C LEU A 134 -3.78 2.72 -10.74
N ASN A 135 -4.05 1.98 -9.69
CA ASN A 135 -5.22 2.19 -8.84
C ASN A 135 -4.78 2.76 -7.50
N VAL A 136 -5.26 3.95 -7.17
CA VAL A 136 -5.02 4.59 -5.88
C VAL A 136 -6.26 4.42 -5.02
N GLU A 137 -6.08 3.90 -3.82
CA GLU A 137 -7.14 3.62 -2.86
C GLU A 137 -6.79 4.24 -1.50
N VAL A 138 -7.74 4.91 -0.89
CA VAL A 138 -7.67 5.38 0.49
C VAL A 138 -8.43 4.41 1.38
N ARG A 139 -7.70 3.61 2.13
CA ARG A 139 -8.28 2.61 3.02
C ARG A 139 -8.39 3.17 4.43
N CYS A 140 -9.63 3.30 4.91
CA CYS A 140 -9.91 3.69 6.29
C CYS A 140 -10.06 2.43 7.14
N GLU A 141 -9.19 2.26 8.12
CA GLU A 141 -9.17 1.11 9.02
C GLU A 141 -9.63 1.54 10.41
N GLY A 142 -10.62 0.83 10.97
CA GLY A 142 -11.13 1.04 12.31
C GLY A 142 -10.64 -0.05 13.26
N HIS A 143 -10.17 0.36 14.42
CA HIS A 143 -9.69 -0.53 15.48
C HIS A 143 -10.39 -0.17 16.79
N THR A 144 -10.54 -1.14 17.68
CA THR A 144 -11.01 -0.94 19.06
C THR A 144 -10.01 -1.56 20.02
N ASP A 145 -10.10 -1.18 21.27
CA ASP A 145 -9.49 -1.90 22.37
C ASP A 145 -10.23 -3.24 22.62
N ASP A 146 -9.76 -4.03 23.54
CA ASP A 146 -10.30 -5.32 23.96
C ASP A 146 -11.46 -5.18 25.00
N ALA A 147 -11.84 -3.96 25.34
CA ALA A 147 -12.92 -3.70 26.27
C ALA A 147 -14.26 -4.18 25.68
N LYS A 148 -14.98 -4.97 26.48
CA LYS A 148 -16.31 -5.45 26.08
C LYS A 148 -17.30 -4.29 26.09
N LEU A 149 -18.09 -4.20 25.02
CA LEU A 149 -19.14 -3.20 24.95
C LEU A 149 -20.23 -3.48 26.01
N PRO A 150 -20.86 -2.43 26.57
CA PRO A 150 -22.00 -2.58 27.49
C PRO A 150 -23.16 -3.34 26.83
N PRO A 151 -23.97 -4.06 27.59
CA PRO A 151 -25.11 -4.82 27.04
C PRO A 151 -26.15 -4.00 26.27
N ASN A 152 -26.19 -2.70 26.53
CA ASN A 152 -27.10 -1.74 25.87
C ASN A 152 -26.34 -0.81 24.89
N ALA A 153 -25.15 -1.18 24.44
CA ALA A 153 -24.43 -0.43 23.46
C ALA A 153 -25.17 -0.40 22.11
N GLU A 154 -24.94 0.63 21.33
CA GLU A 154 -25.50 0.78 19.97
C GLU A 154 -25.04 -0.35 19.03
N TYR A 155 -23.82 -0.85 19.23
CA TYR A 155 -23.20 -1.89 18.42
C TYR A 155 -23.12 -3.21 19.18
N PRO A 156 -23.43 -4.35 18.49
CA PRO A 156 -23.42 -5.67 19.13
C PRO A 156 -22.03 -6.14 19.57
N SER A 157 -20.99 -5.76 18.83
CA SER A 157 -19.60 -6.14 19.12
C SER A 157 -18.58 -5.09 18.63
N ASN A 158 -17.32 -5.29 19.02
CA ASN A 158 -16.20 -4.47 18.55
C ASN A 158 -15.98 -4.56 17.03
N TRP A 159 -16.48 -5.59 16.37
CA TRP A 159 -16.45 -5.71 14.91
C TRP A 159 -17.33 -4.65 14.24
N GLU A 160 -18.60 -4.58 14.64
CA GLU A 160 -19.55 -3.62 14.09
C GLU A 160 -19.15 -2.18 14.45
N LEU A 161 -18.69 -1.96 15.68
CA LEU A 161 -18.21 -0.65 16.11
C LEU A 161 -17.03 -0.17 15.27
N SER A 162 -16.01 -1.01 15.06
CA SER A 162 -14.83 -0.64 14.28
C SER A 162 -15.16 -0.40 12.81
N ALA A 163 -16.06 -1.21 12.23
CA ALA A 163 -16.53 -1.02 10.85
C ALA A 163 -17.35 0.29 10.71
N ALA A 164 -18.20 0.61 11.67
CA ALA A 164 -18.95 1.87 11.67
C ALA A 164 -18.03 3.09 11.83
N ARG A 165 -16.99 2.98 12.65
CA ARG A 165 -15.97 4.03 12.82
C ARG A 165 -15.23 4.31 11.51
N SER A 166 -14.74 3.28 10.83
CA SER A 166 -14.06 3.45 9.54
C SER A 166 -14.98 4.05 8.48
N LEU A 167 -16.24 3.62 8.42
CA LEU A 167 -17.22 4.17 7.48
C LEU A 167 -17.54 5.65 7.77
N ASN A 168 -17.65 6.03 9.04
CA ASN A 168 -17.91 7.43 9.40
C ASN A 168 -16.70 8.32 9.09
N LEU A 169 -15.47 7.79 9.21
CA LEU A 169 -14.28 8.50 8.77
C LEU A 169 -14.30 8.75 7.25
N VAL A 170 -14.63 7.72 6.45
CA VAL A 170 -14.81 7.88 4.99
C VAL A 170 -15.84 8.95 4.66
N ARG A 171 -16.99 8.92 5.31
CA ARG A 171 -18.06 9.92 5.09
C ARG A 171 -17.61 11.34 5.43
N LEU A 172 -16.85 11.48 6.52
CA LEU A 172 -16.32 12.79 6.93
C LEU A 172 -15.30 13.30 5.92
N MET A 173 -14.38 12.44 5.47
CA MET A 173 -13.37 12.80 4.46
C MET A 173 -14.02 13.12 3.10
N ASN A 174 -14.98 12.32 2.66
CA ASN A 174 -15.73 12.62 1.42
C ASN A 174 -16.40 13.98 1.49
N LYS A 175 -17.09 14.27 2.61
CA LYS A 175 -17.81 15.54 2.80
C LYS A 175 -16.89 16.77 2.84
N HIS A 176 -15.73 16.65 3.50
CA HIS A 176 -14.84 17.79 3.75
C HIS A 176 -13.73 17.94 2.72
N ALA A 177 -13.17 16.86 2.20
CA ALA A 177 -12.13 16.91 1.18
C ALA A 177 -12.67 16.85 -0.25
N GLY A 178 -13.96 16.61 -0.44
CA GLY A 178 -14.58 16.53 -1.76
C GLY A 178 -14.11 15.32 -2.60
N MET A 179 -13.45 14.37 -2.00
CA MET A 179 -12.95 13.18 -2.69
C MET A 179 -14.11 12.23 -3.04
N PRO A 180 -14.19 11.74 -4.28
CA PRO A 180 -15.22 10.77 -4.66
C PRO A 180 -15.15 9.47 -3.85
N GLU A 181 -16.30 8.92 -3.47
CA GLU A 181 -16.40 7.69 -2.67
C GLU A 181 -15.69 6.50 -3.30
N LYS A 182 -15.56 6.46 -4.62
CA LYS A 182 -14.88 5.39 -5.37
C LYS A 182 -13.40 5.18 -4.98
N TYR A 183 -12.78 6.16 -4.36
CA TYR A 183 -11.39 6.06 -3.89
C TYR A 183 -11.26 5.47 -2.50
N PHE A 184 -12.38 5.29 -1.79
CA PHE A 184 -12.35 4.84 -0.41
C PHE A 184 -12.75 3.39 -0.25
N SER A 185 -12.14 2.73 0.74
CA SER A 185 -12.63 1.52 1.37
C SER A 185 -12.66 1.68 2.89
N ALA A 186 -13.59 1.00 3.53
CA ALA A 186 -13.75 1.01 4.98
C ALA A 186 -13.63 -0.41 5.52
N LEU A 187 -12.76 -0.63 6.50
CA LEU A 187 -12.52 -1.92 7.13
C LEU A 187 -12.57 -1.78 8.66
N GLY A 188 -13.22 -2.72 9.31
CA GLY A 188 -13.20 -2.85 10.77
C GLY A 188 -12.42 -4.09 11.18
N TYR A 189 -11.50 -3.95 12.11
CA TYR A 189 -10.70 -5.07 12.63
C TYR A 189 -11.06 -5.46 14.07
N GLY A 190 -11.99 -4.74 14.69
CA GLY A 190 -12.35 -4.97 16.09
C GLY A 190 -11.13 -4.81 16.99
N GLU A 191 -11.06 -5.69 17.99
CA GLU A 191 -9.96 -5.78 18.97
C GLU A 191 -8.78 -6.64 18.50
N PHE A 192 -8.91 -7.31 17.34
CA PHE A 192 -7.95 -8.34 16.91
C PHE A 192 -6.69 -7.82 16.23
N ARG A 193 -6.69 -6.54 15.85
CA ARG A 193 -5.52 -5.86 15.29
C ARG A 193 -5.34 -4.50 15.98
N PRO A 194 -4.73 -4.46 17.17
CA PRO A 194 -4.48 -3.21 17.87
C PRO A 194 -3.53 -2.33 17.06
N VAL A 195 -3.78 -1.03 17.04
CA VAL A 195 -2.94 -0.03 16.35
C VAL A 195 -1.59 0.14 17.03
N VAL A 196 -1.54 -0.04 18.35
CA VAL A 196 -0.32 -0.08 19.16
C VAL A 196 -0.01 -1.52 19.47
N ASP A 197 1.16 -1.99 19.07
CA ASP A 197 1.59 -3.34 19.37
C ASP A 197 1.61 -3.60 20.86
N ALA A 198 0.76 -4.50 21.32
CA ALA A 198 0.78 -5.00 22.71
C ALA A 198 2.13 -5.62 23.09
N VAL A 199 2.96 -5.97 22.11
CA VAL A 199 4.33 -6.48 22.27
C VAL A 199 5.25 -5.50 22.98
N SER A 200 5.00 -4.19 22.89
CA SER A 200 5.78 -3.17 23.62
C SER A 200 5.64 -3.29 25.12
N TYR A 201 4.53 -3.86 25.62
CA TYR A 201 4.30 -4.04 27.05
C TYR A 201 4.84 -5.37 27.60
N THR A 202 4.99 -6.39 26.77
CA THR A 202 5.51 -7.70 27.20
C THR A 202 7.03 -7.71 27.41
N HIS A 203 7.77 -6.76 26.83
CA HIS A 203 9.20 -6.61 27.08
C HIS A 203 9.55 -5.95 28.42
N LEU A 204 8.60 -5.34 29.10
CA LEU A 204 8.81 -4.74 30.43
C LEU A 204 8.61 -5.73 31.59
N THR A 205 8.11 -6.92 31.34
CA THR A 205 7.94 -7.95 32.36
C THR A 205 8.73 -9.22 31.99
N LEU A 206 10.05 -9.10 31.92
CA LEU A 206 10.89 -10.29 32.04
C LEU A 206 10.82 -10.75 33.51
N PRO A 207 10.39 -11.99 33.78
CA PRO A 207 10.46 -12.53 35.11
C PRO A 207 11.93 -12.59 35.51
N THR A 208 12.31 -11.82 36.51
CA THR A 208 13.54 -12.04 37.24
C THR A 208 13.50 -13.47 37.78
N LYS A 209 14.35 -14.33 37.26
CA LYS A 209 14.59 -15.64 37.87
C LYS A 209 15.05 -15.42 39.31
N ALA A 210 14.27 -15.94 40.23
CA ALA A 210 14.73 -16.23 41.59
C ALA A 210 15.77 -17.36 41.52
#